data_f495f01a7a146442e922c87ee27a71ce
#
_entry.id   f495f01a7a146442e922c87ee27a71ce
#
_cell.length_a   1.000
_cell.length_b   1.000
_cell.length_c   1.000
_cell.angle_alpha   90.00
_cell.angle_beta   90.00
_cell.angle_gamma   90.00
#
_symmetry.space_group_name_H-M   'P 1'
#
loop_
_entity.id
_entity.type
_entity.pdbx_description
1 polymer ?
#
loop_
_entity_poly.entity_id
_entity_poly.type
_entity_poly.pdbx_seq_one_letter_code
_entity_poly.pdbx_strand_id
1 'polypeptide(L)'
;MERNKTIMKLCYLQTTFYIVFLTALITRHRRGISQKTFAFLIILSLVGCAVSLTLGDYLRNMIRSSGFDVAGVHDKKSLEKKLQQLQNADDTLNVGVMMFDLNNLKKINDTYGHEQGDVFIQTFASYLTRILTEDSFLARFGGDEFVIVQNHATWSQLEQMNIQLQSMLDVYNQTADHPISYAVGYDISCKNHYYLIMDLLEIADQKMYQDKRYKKEQMAKKPQEFCRNRLTESISTESLKEKLFTILNNSNGEKKYAFLMTDVSNFHLINDYWGYETGTNILNFILKKMELFPQTLFVNRYHSDIFVAVIDITGAEHTAVKKRIIESNKQTTKEVLAAYPVNYLSLNTGIYYLENMKIPGEEIISHSNIVRIKAKDKLCGVCEYTREIALAEQKRADTIHSFKEALGKKEFQIYFQPKISGRKQKIASAEILVRWQRANGNLWFPDSFLPILEETGEIEALDYYVYETAFQWLADRREKGLKLLPLSLNVSPVHFRKSTHSQKRFHI
;
A
#
# COMPACT_ATOMS: atom_id res chain seq x y z
N MET A 1 -8.93 14.14 -20.20
CA MET A 1 -10.14 14.99 -20.36
C MET A 1 -10.43 15.36 -21.82
N GLU A 2 -9.44 15.77 -22.63
CA GLU A 2 -9.67 16.07 -24.07
C GLU A 2 -10.07 14.85 -24.92
N ARG A 3 -9.51 13.65 -24.65
CA ARG A 3 -9.84 12.40 -25.39
C ARG A 3 -11.30 11.99 -25.27
N ASN A 4 -11.90 12.09 -24.09
CA ASN A 4 -13.32 11.78 -23.87
C ASN A 4 -14.23 12.79 -24.59
N LYS A 5 -13.82 14.05 -24.72
CA LYS A 5 -14.51 15.05 -25.52
C LYS A 5 -14.51 14.70 -27.02
N THR A 6 -13.44 14.07 -27.52
CA THR A 6 -13.34 13.67 -28.93
C THR A 6 -14.20 12.45 -29.23
N ILE A 7 -14.26 11.46 -28.33
CA ILE A 7 -15.16 10.28 -28.45
C ILE A 7 -16.62 10.73 -28.36
N MET A 8 -16.99 11.58 -27.40
CA MET A 8 -18.34 12.17 -27.32
C MET A 8 -18.72 12.95 -28.58
N LYS A 9 -17.80 13.73 -29.16
CA LYS A 9 -18.04 14.43 -30.44
C LYS A 9 -18.31 13.46 -31.60
N LEU A 10 -17.63 12.31 -31.63
CA LEU A 10 -17.85 11.25 -32.63
C LEU A 10 -19.20 10.57 -32.47
N CYS A 11 -19.60 10.24 -31.26
CA CYS A 11 -20.95 9.71 -30.97
C CYS A 11 -22.04 10.74 -31.32
N TYR A 12 -21.81 12.00 -31.03
CA TYR A 12 -22.71 13.10 -31.42
C TYR A 12 -22.81 13.22 -32.96
N LEU A 13 -21.72 13.07 -33.68
CA LEU A 13 -21.69 13.09 -35.13
C LEU A 13 -22.50 11.91 -35.71
N GLN A 14 -22.34 10.73 -35.14
CA GLN A 14 -23.05 9.51 -35.56
C GLN A 14 -24.57 9.61 -35.34
N THR A 15 -24.99 10.14 -34.19
CA THR A 15 -26.42 10.41 -33.91
C THR A 15 -26.98 11.49 -34.82
N THR A 16 -26.19 12.51 -35.13
CA THR A 16 -26.61 13.59 -36.05
C THR A 16 -26.81 13.03 -37.48
N PHE A 17 -25.94 12.17 -37.99
CA PHE A 17 -26.12 11.52 -39.29
C PHE A 17 -27.35 10.60 -39.31
N TYR A 18 -27.64 9.89 -38.20
CA TYR A 18 -28.82 9.04 -38.08
C TYR A 18 -30.13 9.85 -38.07
N ILE A 19 -30.13 11.01 -37.37
CA ILE A 19 -31.25 11.95 -37.35
C ILE A 19 -31.51 12.55 -38.75
N VAL A 20 -30.45 12.93 -39.47
CA VAL A 20 -30.54 13.45 -40.85
C VAL A 20 -31.13 12.39 -41.79
N PHE A 21 -30.73 11.13 -41.66
CA PHE A 21 -31.26 10.03 -42.43
C PHE A 21 -32.76 9.80 -42.17
N LEU A 22 -33.15 9.74 -40.88
CA LEU A 22 -34.55 9.61 -40.47
C LEU A 22 -35.44 10.80 -40.96
N THR A 23 -34.88 12.02 -40.84
CA THR A 23 -35.60 13.24 -41.31
C THR A 23 -35.75 13.25 -42.81
N ALA A 24 -34.79 12.75 -43.58
CA ALA A 24 -34.85 12.60 -45.02
C ALA A 24 -35.93 11.57 -45.42
N LEU A 25 -36.05 10.45 -44.70
CA LEU A 25 -37.07 9.43 -44.89
C LEU A 25 -38.48 9.98 -44.64
N ILE A 26 -38.68 10.73 -43.55
CA ILE A 26 -39.98 11.32 -43.17
C ILE A 26 -40.40 12.42 -44.17
N THR A 27 -39.44 13.27 -44.62
CA THR A 27 -39.69 14.33 -45.58
C THR A 27 -40.00 13.80 -46.97
N ARG A 28 -39.41 12.67 -47.39
CA ARG A 28 -39.77 11.98 -48.64
C ARG A 28 -41.25 11.57 -48.60
N HIS A 29 -41.70 11.01 -47.49
CA HIS A 29 -43.08 10.54 -47.33
C HIS A 29 -44.10 11.69 -47.34
N ARG A 30 -43.75 12.88 -46.87
CA ARG A 30 -44.67 14.04 -46.73
C ARG A 30 -44.60 15.09 -47.84
N ARG A 31 -43.50 15.23 -48.58
CA ARG A 31 -43.20 16.39 -49.47
C ARG A 31 -42.72 16.05 -50.89
N GLY A 32 -42.71 14.80 -51.31
CA GLY A 32 -42.40 14.44 -52.70
C GLY A 32 -40.99 14.84 -53.19
N ILE A 33 -39.96 14.69 -52.36
CA ILE A 33 -38.57 15.00 -52.72
C ILE A 33 -38.14 14.15 -53.92
N SER A 34 -37.38 14.72 -54.89
CA SER A 34 -36.94 14.03 -56.07
C SER A 34 -36.08 12.80 -55.71
N GLN A 35 -36.20 11.75 -56.53
CA GLN A 35 -35.40 10.50 -56.33
C GLN A 35 -33.88 10.77 -56.24
N LYS A 36 -33.39 11.75 -57.03
CA LYS A 36 -31.96 12.11 -57.03
C LYS A 36 -31.49 12.74 -55.70
N THR A 37 -32.31 13.68 -55.17
CA THR A 37 -31.98 14.36 -53.89
C THR A 37 -32.03 13.37 -52.72
N PHE A 38 -33.02 12.45 -52.74
CA PHE A 38 -33.10 11.42 -51.73
C PHE A 38 -31.96 10.43 -51.74
N ALA A 39 -31.55 9.94 -52.95
CA ALA A 39 -30.38 9.08 -53.10
C ALA A 39 -29.09 9.78 -52.61
N PHE A 40 -28.90 11.07 -52.91
CA PHE A 40 -27.77 11.85 -52.46
C PHE A 40 -27.70 11.96 -50.91
N LEU A 41 -28.83 12.21 -50.22
CA LEU A 41 -28.88 12.26 -48.76
C LEU A 41 -28.62 10.91 -48.11
N ILE A 42 -29.06 9.80 -48.69
CA ILE A 42 -28.72 8.45 -48.23
C ILE A 42 -27.22 8.17 -48.37
N ILE A 43 -26.65 8.47 -49.50
CA ILE A 43 -25.21 8.26 -49.73
C ILE A 43 -24.39 9.09 -48.73
N LEU A 44 -24.75 10.36 -48.53
CA LEU A 44 -24.06 11.25 -47.60
C LEU A 44 -24.12 10.71 -46.15
N SER A 45 -25.28 10.17 -45.73
CA SER A 45 -25.49 9.57 -44.41
C SER A 45 -24.66 8.27 -44.25
N LEU A 46 -24.65 7.40 -45.27
CA LEU A 46 -23.87 6.16 -45.26
C LEU A 46 -22.34 6.43 -45.22
N VAL A 47 -21.88 7.40 -45.98
CA VAL A 47 -20.48 7.83 -45.97
C VAL A 47 -20.11 8.40 -44.60
N GLY A 48 -20.96 9.24 -44.03
CA GLY A 48 -20.75 9.80 -42.69
C GLY A 48 -20.68 8.73 -41.60
N CYS A 49 -21.56 7.73 -41.66
CA CYS A 49 -21.52 6.57 -40.74
C CYS A 49 -20.24 5.75 -40.94
N ALA A 50 -19.84 5.46 -42.17
CA ALA A 50 -18.61 4.71 -42.45
C ALA A 50 -17.36 5.42 -41.95
N VAL A 51 -17.26 6.75 -42.19
CA VAL A 51 -16.13 7.57 -41.67
C VAL A 51 -16.11 7.59 -40.15
N SER A 52 -17.29 7.70 -39.50
CA SER A 52 -17.39 7.69 -38.03
C SER A 52 -16.96 6.36 -37.45
N LEU A 53 -17.33 5.22 -38.06
CA LEU A 53 -16.94 3.87 -37.65
C LEU A 53 -15.42 3.64 -37.83
N THR A 54 -14.88 3.99 -39.01
CA THR A 54 -13.43 3.81 -39.27
C THR A 54 -12.56 4.69 -38.37
N LEU A 55 -12.99 5.92 -38.09
CA LEU A 55 -12.29 6.81 -37.18
C LEU A 55 -12.41 6.34 -35.72
N GLY A 56 -13.54 5.79 -35.34
CA GLY A 56 -13.75 5.15 -34.02
C GLY A 56 -12.85 3.93 -33.83
N ASP A 57 -12.70 3.09 -34.85
CA ASP A 57 -11.79 1.92 -34.81
C ASP A 57 -10.32 2.35 -34.83
N TYR A 58 -9.97 3.38 -35.61
CA TYR A 58 -8.61 3.95 -35.61
C TYR A 58 -8.24 4.50 -34.24
N LEU A 59 -9.14 5.26 -33.59
CA LEU A 59 -8.91 5.79 -32.25
C LEU A 59 -8.81 4.68 -31.18
N ARG A 60 -9.67 3.66 -31.26
CA ARG A 60 -9.57 2.46 -30.41
C ARG A 60 -8.23 1.74 -30.57
N ASN A 61 -7.77 1.57 -31.80
CA ASN A 61 -6.49 0.95 -32.08
C ASN A 61 -5.31 1.83 -31.62
N MET A 62 -5.42 3.15 -31.74
CA MET A 62 -4.43 4.09 -31.24
C MET A 62 -4.33 4.09 -29.70
N ILE A 63 -5.48 3.95 -29.02
CA ILE A 63 -5.52 3.80 -27.55
C ILE A 63 -4.91 2.45 -27.15
N ARG A 64 -5.23 1.34 -27.84
CA ARG A 64 -4.64 0.01 -27.61
C ARG A 64 -3.14 -0.02 -27.86
N SER A 65 -2.64 0.75 -28.83
CA SER A 65 -1.20 0.85 -29.11
C SER A 65 -0.45 1.73 -28.11
N SER A 66 -1.15 2.58 -27.34
CA SER A 66 -0.54 3.44 -26.33
C SER A 66 -0.28 2.77 -24.98
N GLY A 67 -0.71 1.49 -24.80
CA GLY A 67 -0.51 0.74 -23.55
C GLY A 67 -1.41 1.17 -22.40
N PHE A 68 -2.47 1.98 -22.66
CA PHE A 68 -3.46 2.39 -21.68
C PHE A 68 -4.85 1.84 -22.01
N ASP A 69 -5.62 1.48 -20.98
CA ASP A 69 -7.01 1.03 -21.10
C ASP A 69 -8.01 2.21 -21.08
N VAL A 70 -9.28 1.91 -21.34
CA VAL A 70 -10.43 2.85 -21.29
C VAL A 70 -10.56 3.53 -19.92
N ALA A 71 -10.14 2.84 -18.85
CA ALA A 71 -10.09 3.38 -17.50
C ALA A 71 -8.98 4.43 -17.26
N GLY A 72 -8.10 4.67 -18.23
CA GLY A 72 -6.98 5.62 -18.11
C GLY A 72 -5.78 5.09 -17.34
N VAL A 73 -5.74 3.80 -17.05
CA VAL A 73 -4.64 3.06 -16.42
C VAL A 73 -3.97 2.13 -17.45
N HIS A 74 -2.82 1.53 -17.11
CA HIS A 74 -2.16 0.60 -18.02
C HIS A 74 -3.04 -0.62 -18.34
N ASP A 75 -2.85 -1.17 -19.53
CA ASP A 75 -3.55 -2.39 -19.96
C ASP A 75 -2.82 -3.66 -19.50
N LYS A 76 -3.48 -4.82 -19.65
CA LYS A 76 -2.92 -6.13 -19.32
C LYS A 76 -1.58 -6.41 -20.01
N LYS A 77 -1.42 -6.01 -21.26
CA LYS A 77 -0.19 -6.23 -22.02
C LYS A 77 0.98 -5.43 -21.44
N SER A 78 0.72 -4.22 -21.01
CA SER A 78 1.70 -3.37 -20.31
C SER A 78 2.08 -3.94 -18.95
N LEU A 79 1.12 -4.55 -18.23
CA LEU A 79 1.38 -5.28 -16.99
C LEU A 79 2.27 -6.49 -17.24
N GLU A 80 1.95 -7.35 -18.20
CA GLU A 80 2.75 -8.53 -18.56
C GLU A 80 4.20 -8.14 -18.90
N LYS A 81 4.38 -7.07 -19.67
CA LYS A 81 5.70 -6.51 -19.96
C LYS A 81 6.43 -6.03 -18.71
N LYS A 82 5.73 -5.36 -17.79
CA LYS A 82 6.30 -4.91 -16.52
C LYS A 82 6.73 -6.08 -15.64
N LEU A 83 5.90 -7.11 -15.51
CA LEU A 83 6.20 -8.32 -14.75
C LEU A 83 7.41 -9.08 -15.34
N GLN A 84 7.48 -9.22 -16.67
CA GLN A 84 8.64 -9.80 -17.35
C GLN A 84 9.92 -8.99 -17.11
N GLN A 85 9.84 -7.66 -17.14
CA GLN A 85 10.99 -6.80 -16.82
C GLN A 85 11.48 -7.01 -15.39
N LEU A 86 10.58 -7.11 -14.41
CA LEU A 86 10.92 -7.37 -13.02
C LEU A 86 11.54 -8.76 -12.84
N GLN A 87 11.00 -9.78 -13.51
CA GLN A 87 11.54 -11.13 -13.44
C GLN A 87 12.92 -11.25 -14.10
N ASN A 88 13.12 -10.59 -15.26
CA ASN A 88 14.41 -10.61 -15.96
C ASN A 88 15.49 -9.75 -15.26
N ALA A 89 15.08 -8.77 -14.48
CA ALA A 89 15.99 -7.94 -13.70
C ALA A 89 16.49 -8.65 -12.43
N ASP A 90 15.98 -9.85 -12.12
CA ASP A 90 16.22 -10.57 -10.86
C ASP A 90 15.90 -9.71 -9.61
N ASP A 91 15.05 -8.69 -9.79
CA ASP A 91 14.71 -7.65 -8.82
C ASP A 91 13.32 -7.92 -8.23
N THR A 92 13.09 -9.20 -7.83
CA THR A 92 11.82 -9.63 -7.25
C THR A 92 11.79 -9.52 -5.73
N LEU A 93 12.87 -9.05 -5.11
CA LEU A 93 12.92 -8.81 -3.68
C LEU A 93 12.20 -7.49 -3.34
N ASN A 94 11.29 -7.58 -2.36
CA ASN A 94 10.44 -6.46 -1.91
C ASN A 94 9.51 -5.92 -3.00
N VAL A 95 9.10 -6.76 -3.94
CA VAL A 95 7.99 -6.43 -4.85
C VAL A 95 6.68 -6.87 -4.21
N GLY A 96 5.74 -5.95 -4.09
CA GLY A 96 4.38 -6.22 -3.66
C GLY A 96 3.43 -6.25 -4.84
N VAL A 97 2.45 -7.13 -4.80
CA VAL A 97 1.35 -7.19 -5.77
C VAL A 97 0.05 -7.09 -5.00
N MET A 98 -0.83 -6.19 -5.45
CA MET A 98 -2.21 -6.08 -4.96
C MET A 98 -3.14 -6.35 -6.14
N MET A 99 -4.07 -7.30 -5.97
CA MET A 99 -5.12 -7.62 -6.93
C MET A 99 -6.46 -7.14 -6.41
N PHE A 100 -7.21 -6.46 -7.24
CA PHE A 100 -8.53 -5.90 -6.90
C PHE A 100 -9.58 -6.41 -7.87
N ASP A 101 -10.77 -6.69 -7.38
CA ASP A 101 -11.95 -7.04 -8.15
C ASP A 101 -13.12 -6.11 -7.77
N LEU A 102 -13.63 -5.37 -8.74
CA LEU A 102 -14.71 -4.41 -8.54
C LEU A 102 -16.05 -5.12 -8.50
N ASN A 103 -16.69 -5.15 -7.35
CA ASN A 103 -17.96 -5.85 -7.17
C ASN A 103 -19.13 -5.16 -7.90
N ASN A 104 -20.14 -5.96 -8.27
CA ASN A 104 -21.41 -5.52 -8.82
C ASN A 104 -21.36 -4.84 -10.20
N LEU A 105 -20.24 -4.83 -10.92
CA LEU A 105 -20.14 -4.23 -12.25
C LEU A 105 -21.18 -4.82 -13.22
N LYS A 106 -21.36 -6.15 -13.23
CA LYS A 106 -22.36 -6.82 -14.07
C LYS A 106 -23.78 -6.30 -13.78
N LYS A 107 -24.13 -6.14 -12.50
CA LYS A 107 -25.44 -5.60 -12.09
C LYS A 107 -25.63 -4.16 -12.56
N ILE A 108 -24.59 -3.33 -12.49
CA ILE A 108 -24.62 -1.95 -13.01
C ILE A 108 -24.84 -1.97 -14.52
N ASN A 109 -24.09 -2.79 -15.27
CA ASN A 109 -24.23 -2.93 -16.71
C ASN A 109 -25.62 -3.40 -17.12
N ASP A 110 -26.14 -4.43 -16.44
CA ASP A 110 -27.45 -5.02 -16.75
C ASP A 110 -28.61 -4.06 -16.42
N THR A 111 -28.45 -3.18 -15.42
CA THR A 111 -29.52 -2.27 -14.95
C THR A 111 -29.46 -0.90 -15.62
N TYR A 112 -28.27 -0.34 -15.83
CA TYR A 112 -28.06 1.06 -16.25
C TYR A 112 -27.30 1.19 -17.58
N GLY A 113 -26.89 0.06 -18.19
CA GLY A 113 -26.16 0.02 -19.45
C GLY A 113 -24.65 0.13 -19.29
N HIS A 114 -23.92 -0.25 -20.36
CA HIS A 114 -22.45 -0.30 -20.36
C HIS A 114 -21.79 1.07 -20.17
N GLU A 115 -22.43 2.16 -20.58
CA GLU A 115 -21.89 3.51 -20.34
C GLU A 115 -21.76 3.83 -18.85
N GLN A 116 -22.75 3.44 -18.04
CA GLN A 116 -22.67 3.60 -16.59
C GLN A 116 -21.64 2.65 -15.96
N GLY A 117 -21.51 1.45 -16.48
CA GLY A 117 -20.45 0.54 -16.08
C GLY A 117 -19.05 1.09 -16.36
N ASP A 118 -18.87 1.74 -17.50
CA ASP A 118 -17.58 2.39 -17.82
C ASP A 118 -17.28 3.56 -16.87
N VAL A 119 -18.27 4.37 -16.52
CA VAL A 119 -18.13 5.44 -15.50
C VAL A 119 -17.77 4.84 -14.14
N PHE A 120 -18.41 3.73 -13.75
CA PHE A 120 -18.14 3.03 -12.50
C PHE A 120 -16.71 2.51 -12.43
N ILE A 121 -16.20 1.89 -13.52
CA ILE A 121 -14.82 1.44 -13.67
C ILE A 121 -13.83 2.62 -13.59
N GLN A 122 -14.10 3.71 -14.32
CA GLN A 122 -13.25 4.91 -14.34
C GLN A 122 -13.19 5.57 -12.97
N THR A 123 -14.31 5.61 -12.26
CA THR A 123 -14.37 6.14 -10.90
C THR A 123 -13.46 5.33 -9.98
N PHE A 124 -13.59 4.00 -9.96
CA PHE A 124 -12.73 3.14 -9.14
C PHE A 124 -11.25 3.29 -9.50
N ALA A 125 -10.91 3.27 -10.80
CA ALA A 125 -9.54 3.49 -11.28
C ALA A 125 -8.96 4.84 -10.81
N SER A 126 -9.80 5.89 -10.74
CA SER A 126 -9.37 7.20 -10.23
C SER A 126 -9.00 7.17 -8.75
N TYR A 127 -9.71 6.38 -7.94
CA TYR A 127 -9.37 6.18 -6.52
C TYR A 127 -8.12 5.34 -6.34
N LEU A 128 -7.96 4.26 -7.13
CA LEU A 128 -6.71 3.49 -7.15
C LEU A 128 -5.50 4.36 -7.51
N THR A 129 -5.64 5.27 -8.48
CA THR A 129 -4.56 6.18 -8.87
C THR A 129 -4.12 7.12 -7.73
N ARG A 130 -5.02 7.48 -6.82
CA ARG A 130 -4.71 8.39 -5.70
C ARG A 130 -3.89 7.75 -4.59
N ILE A 131 -3.90 6.43 -4.48
CA ILE A 131 -3.11 5.69 -3.48
C ILE A 131 -1.73 5.28 -4.01
N LEU A 132 -1.41 5.53 -5.29
CA LEU A 132 -0.13 5.18 -5.88
C LEU A 132 1.00 6.03 -5.33
N THR A 133 2.17 5.42 -5.22
CA THR A 133 3.46 6.08 -4.98
C THR A 133 4.26 6.17 -6.29
N GLU A 134 5.42 6.82 -6.28
CA GLU A 134 6.30 6.91 -7.46
C GLU A 134 6.76 5.53 -7.97
N ASP A 135 6.85 4.55 -7.09
CA ASP A 135 7.29 3.18 -7.40
C ASP A 135 6.14 2.22 -7.73
N SER A 136 4.91 2.74 -7.86
CA SER A 136 3.72 1.96 -8.14
C SER A 136 3.42 1.89 -9.64
N PHE A 137 2.95 0.72 -10.09
CA PHE A 137 2.45 0.50 -11.44
C PHE A 137 1.03 -0.05 -11.37
N LEU A 138 0.04 0.70 -11.85
CA LEU A 138 -1.36 0.32 -11.87
C LEU A 138 -1.79 -0.11 -13.26
N ALA A 139 -2.41 -1.29 -13.38
CA ALA A 139 -2.96 -1.80 -14.62
C ALA A 139 -4.37 -2.39 -14.41
N ARG A 140 -5.18 -2.38 -15.46
CA ARG A 140 -6.41 -3.15 -15.55
C ARG A 140 -6.11 -4.52 -16.15
N PHE A 141 -6.37 -5.57 -15.39
CA PHE A 141 -6.06 -6.95 -15.76
C PHE A 141 -7.20 -7.62 -16.54
N GLY A 142 -8.43 -7.35 -16.14
CA GLY A 142 -9.66 -7.90 -16.71
C GLY A 142 -10.78 -6.87 -16.77
N GLY A 143 -12.02 -7.33 -16.91
CA GLY A 143 -13.22 -6.48 -17.00
C GLY A 143 -13.42 -5.60 -15.76
N ASP A 144 -13.35 -6.20 -14.58
CA ASP A 144 -13.52 -5.63 -13.25
C ASP A 144 -12.28 -5.77 -12.37
N GLU A 145 -11.18 -6.28 -12.92
CA GLU A 145 -9.95 -6.61 -12.19
C GLU A 145 -8.85 -5.58 -12.43
N PHE A 146 -8.18 -5.16 -11.36
CA PHE A 146 -7.05 -4.23 -11.37
C PHE A 146 -5.87 -4.80 -10.59
N VAL A 147 -4.66 -4.45 -11.01
CA VAL A 147 -3.42 -4.87 -10.37
C VAL A 147 -2.55 -3.67 -10.09
N ILE A 148 -2.07 -3.55 -8.86
CA ILE A 148 -0.97 -2.66 -8.50
C ILE A 148 0.27 -3.50 -8.26
N VAL A 149 1.35 -3.17 -8.94
CA VAL A 149 2.70 -3.69 -8.67
C VAL A 149 3.48 -2.58 -7.99
N GLN A 150 3.95 -2.84 -6.77
CA GLN A 150 4.69 -1.90 -5.95
C GLN A 150 6.13 -2.37 -5.80
N ASN A 151 7.08 -1.60 -6.31
CA ASN A 151 8.50 -1.84 -6.05
C ASN A 151 8.86 -1.38 -4.63
N HIS A 152 9.87 -2.00 -4.04
CA HIS A 152 10.34 -1.68 -2.68
C HIS A 152 9.23 -1.75 -1.63
N ALA A 153 8.27 -2.65 -1.83
CA ALA A 153 7.09 -2.79 -0.99
C ALA A 153 7.43 -3.30 0.41
N THR A 154 6.69 -2.81 1.38
CA THR A 154 6.58 -3.40 2.71
C THR A 154 5.14 -3.81 2.99
N TRP A 155 4.92 -4.80 3.86
CA TRP A 155 3.57 -5.20 4.28
C TRP A 155 2.75 -4.01 4.80
N SER A 156 3.38 -3.18 5.63
CA SER A 156 2.74 -1.98 6.19
C SER A 156 2.31 -1.00 5.10
N GLN A 157 3.09 -0.87 4.04
CA GLN A 157 2.78 0.03 2.93
C GLN A 157 1.57 -0.46 2.12
N LEU A 158 1.54 -1.77 1.76
CA LEU A 158 0.40 -2.34 1.03
C LEU A 158 -0.89 -2.28 1.86
N GLU A 159 -0.79 -2.58 3.16
CA GLU A 159 -1.90 -2.46 4.09
C GLU A 159 -2.40 -1.02 4.21
N GLN A 160 -1.49 -0.05 4.30
CA GLN A 160 -1.82 1.37 4.35
C GLN A 160 -2.50 1.87 3.07
N MET A 161 -2.03 1.41 1.89
CA MET A 161 -2.67 1.71 0.61
C MET A 161 -4.13 1.19 0.59
N ASN A 162 -4.37 -0.03 1.08
CA ASN A 162 -5.72 -0.58 1.16
C ASN A 162 -6.61 0.19 2.14
N ILE A 163 -6.10 0.54 3.32
CA ILE A 163 -6.81 1.35 4.33
C ILE A 163 -7.18 2.72 3.75
N GLN A 164 -6.24 3.37 3.07
CA GLN A 164 -6.46 4.67 2.44
C GLN A 164 -7.53 4.60 1.34
N LEU A 165 -7.49 3.57 0.49
CA LEU A 165 -8.50 3.33 -0.53
C LEU A 165 -9.88 3.15 0.10
N GLN A 166 -9.98 2.29 1.12
CA GLN A 166 -11.24 2.03 1.81
C GLN A 166 -11.82 3.31 2.42
N SER A 167 -11.02 4.09 3.13
CA SER A 167 -11.42 5.35 3.74
C SER A 167 -11.96 6.35 2.70
N MET A 168 -11.28 6.49 1.55
CA MET A 168 -11.73 7.38 0.48
C MET A 168 -13.05 6.91 -0.14
N LEU A 169 -13.22 5.59 -0.32
CA LEU A 169 -14.45 5.02 -0.88
C LEU A 169 -15.59 5.07 0.12
N ASP A 170 -15.36 4.94 1.41
CA ASP A 170 -16.38 5.11 2.45
C ASP A 170 -16.97 6.53 2.41
N VAL A 171 -16.13 7.55 2.24
CA VAL A 171 -16.60 8.94 2.05
C VAL A 171 -17.40 9.09 0.75
N TYR A 172 -16.90 8.55 -0.35
CA TYR A 172 -17.60 8.58 -1.65
C TYR A 172 -18.98 7.92 -1.57
N ASN A 173 -19.04 6.75 -0.94
CA ASN A 173 -20.25 5.92 -0.84
C ASN A 173 -21.37 6.56 0.00
N GLN A 174 -21.08 7.56 0.84
CA GLN A 174 -22.11 8.29 1.61
C GLN A 174 -23.08 9.06 0.71
N THR A 175 -22.62 9.51 -0.47
CA THR A 175 -23.40 10.36 -1.37
C THR A 175 -23.53 9.77 -2.77
N ALA A 176 -22.93 8.60 -3.04
CA ALA A 176 -22.90 8.00 -4.37
C ALA A 176 -24.22 7.30 -4.72
N ASP A 177 -24.74 7.53 -5.92
CA ASP A 177 -25.88 6.79 -6.47
C ASP A 177 -25.56 5.30 -6.64
N HIS A 178 -24.30 4.98 -6.91
CA HIS A 178 -23.77 3.62 -7.07
C HIS A 178 -22.57 3.43 -6.16
N PRO A 179 -22.79 2.92 -4.93
CA PRO A 179 -21.70 2.65 -3.98
C PRO A 179 -20.68 1.66 -4.55
N ILE A 180 -19.39 2.00 -4.43
CA ILE A 180 -18.28 1.16 -4.87
C ILE A 180 -17.90 0.22 -3.74
N SER A 181 -17.87 -1.08 -4.04
CA SER A 181 -17.25 -2.10 -3.20
C SER A 181 -16.31 -2.96 -4.04
N TYR A 182 -15.25 -3.45 -3.40
CA TYR A 182 -14.23 -4.25 -4.08
C TYR A 182 -13.78 -5.40 -3.19
N ALA A 183 -13.20 -6.42 -3.81
CA ALA A 183 -12.39 -7.43 -3.13
C ALA A 183 -10.91 -7.13 -3.37
N VAL A 184 -10.06 -7.47 -2.43
CA VAL A 184 -8.62 -7.25 -2.52
C VAL A 184 -7.82 -8.41 -1.97
N GLY A 185 -6.76 -8.78 -2.67
CA GLY A 185 -5.74 -9.69 -2.17
C GLY A 185 -4.37 -9.12 -2.48
N TYR A 186 -3.41 -9.27 -1.58
CA TYR A 186 -2.05 -8.80 -1.79
C TYR A 186 -1.03 -9.67 -1.10
N ASP A 187 0.16 -9.69 -1.68
CA ASP A 187 1.33 -10.35 -1.11
C ASP A 187 2.61 -9.62 -1.50
N ILE A 188 3.70 -10.01 -0.88
CA ILE A 188 5.03 -9.43 -1.10
C ILE A 188 6.08 -10.53 -1.21
N SER A 189 6.93 -10.45 -2.22
CA SER A 189 8.16 -11.24 -2.31
C SER A 189 9.23 -10.58 -1.44
N CYS A 190 9.71 -11.28 -0.40
CA CYS A 190 10.77 -10.80 0.49
C CYS A 190 11.74 -11.94 0.83
N LYS A 191 12.84 -11.63 1.55
CA LYS A 191 13.87 -12.63 1.90
C LYS A 191 13.35 -13.89 2.57
N ASN A 192 12.29 -13.80 3.35
CA ASN A 192 11.70 -14.92 4.08
C ASN A 192 10.58 -15.61 3.29
N HIS A 193 10.10 -14.97 2.22
CA HIS A 193 9.05 -15.45 1.32
C HIS A 193 9.38 -15.00 -0.09
N TYR A 194 10.31 -15.72 -0.73
CA TYR A 194 10.69 -15.47 -2.11
C TYR A 194 9.73 -16.17 -3.05
N TYR A 195 9.07 -15.38 -3.89
CA TYR A 195 8.22 -15.89 -4.97
C TYR A 195 8.75 -15.42 -6.32
N LEU A 196 8.58 -16.26 -7.34
CA LEU A 196 8.61 -15.76 -8.70
C LEU A 196 7.48 -14.75 -8.87
N ILE A 197 7.70 -13.71 -9.65
CA ILE A 197 6.72 -12.62 -9.79
C ILE A 197 5.35 -13.09 -10.27
N MET A 198 5.30 -14.17 -11.08
CA MET A 198 4.04 -14.76 -11.55
C MET A 198 3.31 -15.50 -10.43
N ASP A 199 4.04 -16.20 -9.55
CA ASP A 199 3.48 -16.90 -8.40
C ASP A 199 2.91 -15.88 -7.41
N LEU A 200 3.58 -14.73 -7.24
CA LEU A 200 3.12 -13.63 -6.40
C LEU A 200 1.79 -13.05 -6.88
N LEU A 201 1.62 -12.92 -8.22
CA LEU A 201 0.36 -12.50 -8.82
C LEU A 201 -0.77 -13.52 -8.54
N GLU A 202 -0.47 -14.82 -8.71
CA GLU A 202 -1.43 -15.89 -8.44
C GLU A 202 -1.84 -15.93 -6.97
N ILE A 203 -0.91 -15.76 -6.04
CA ILE A 203 -1.20 -15.68 -4.61
C ILE A 203 -2.09 -14.48 -4.28
N ALA A 204 -1.81 -13.32 -4.87
CA ALA A 204 -2.64 -12.14 -4.69
C ALA A 204 -4.06 -12.35 -5.24
N ASP A 205 -4.20 -13.02 -6.40
CA ASP A 205 -5.50 -13.39 -6.98
C ASP A 205 -6.28 -14.35 -6.07
N GLN A 206 -5.64 -15.40 -5.58
CA GLN A 206 -6.25 -16.34 -4.64
C GLN A 206 -6.77 -15.64 -3.38
N LYS A 207 -5.98 -14.72 -2.80
CA LYS A 207 -6.39 -13.92 -1.63
C LYS A 207 -7.55 -12.99 -1.96
N MET A 208 -7.56 -12.34 -3.13
CA MET A 208 -8.66 -11.50 -3.59
C MET A 208 -9.96 -12.30 -3.77
N TYR A 209 -9.89 -13.47 -4.37
CA TYR A 209 -11.04 -14.35 -4.52
C TYR A 209 -11.62 -14.80 -3.17
N GLN A 210 -10.78 -14.98 -2.16
CA GLN A 210 -11.19 -15.32 -0.81
C GLN A 210 -11.89 -14.15 -0.12
N ASP A 211 -11.35 -12.94 -0.22
CA ASP A 211 -12.00 -11.72 0.27
C ASP A 211 -13.37 -11.51 -0.42
N LYS A 212 -13.45 -11.76 -1.74
CA LYS A 212 -14.70 -11.70 -2.50
C LYS A 212 -15.75 -12.69 -1.97
N ARG A 213 -15.35 -13.95 -1.74
CA ARG A 213 -16.24 -14.96 -1.14
C ARG A 213 -16.72 -14.55 0.23
N TYR A 214 -15.82 -14.12 1.09
CA TYR A 214 -16.13 -13.67 2.44
C TYR A 214 -17.16 -12.52 2.41
N LYS A 215 -16.92 -11.48 1.62
CA LYS A 215 -17.83 -10.33 1.47
C LYS A 215 -19.21 -10.75 0.92
N LYS A 216 -19.25 -11.68 -0.05
CA LYS A 216 -20.49 -12.20 -0.62
C LYS A 216 -21.30 -13.03 0.38
N GLU A 217 -20.64 -13.86 1.19
CA GLU A 217 -21.28 -14.65 2.25
C GLU A 217 -21.87 -13.76 3.34
N GLN A 218 -21.21 -12.65 3.67
CA GLN A 218 -21.75 -11.63 4.59
C GLN A 218 -23.00 -10.94 4.04
N MET A 219 -23.04 -10.61 2.74
CA MET A 219 -24.20 -9.98 2.09
C MET A 219 -25.40 -10.94 1.95
N ALA A 220 -25.18 -12.25 1.88
CA ALA A 220 -26.25 -13.25 1.72
C ALA A 220 -26.97 -13.60 3.01
N LYS A 221 -26.46 -13.25 4.18
CA LYS A 221 -27.08 -13.52 5.49
C LYS A 221 -28.15 -12.46 5.78
N LYS A 222 -29.42 -12.92 5.80
CA LYS A 222 -30.63 -12.10 6.02
C LYS A 222 -30.67 -11.42 7.40
N PRO A 223 -31.49 -10.32 7.57
CA PRO A 223 -31.48 -9.44 8.75
C PRO A 223 -31.91 -10.04 10.11
N GLN A 224 -32.30 -11.30 10.19
CA GLN A 224 -32.82 -11.89 11.43
C GLN A 224 -31.76 -12.46 12.38
N GLU A 225 -30.47 -12.50 11.98
CA GLU A 225 -29.35 -12.93 12.86
C GLU A 225 -28.50 -11.76 13.41
N PHE A 226 -29.03 -10.55 13.36
CA PHE A 226 -28.31 -9.32 13.75
C PHE A 226 -27.78 -9.27 15.18
N CYS A 227 -28.25 -10.17 16.06
CA CYS A 227 -27.77 -10.21 17.45
C CYS A 227 -26.69 -11.25 17.76
N ARG A 228 -26.36 -12.17 16.83
CA ARG A 228 -25.35 -13.22 17.06
C ARG A 228 -24.00 -13.01 16.35
N ASN A 229 -23.95 -12.17 15.30
CA ASN A 229 -22.76 -12.01 14.43
C ASN A 229 -21.89 -10.77 14.73
N ARG A 230 -22.02 -10.12 15.88
CA ARG A 230 -21.10 -9.04 16.31
C ARG A 230 -19.63 -9.47 16.42
N LEU A 231 -19.36 -10.77 16.38
CA LEU A 231 -18.02 -11.33 16.58
C LEU A 231 -17.18 -11.42 15.28
N THR A 232 -17.77 -11.24 14.09
CA THR A 232 -17.06 -11.44 12.81
C THR A 232 -16.90 -10.17 11.96
N GLU A 233 -17.61 -9.08 12.29
CA GLU A 233 -17.52 -7.82 11.54
C GLU A 233 -16.33 -7.00 12.04
N SER A 234 -15.48 -6.56 11.11
CA SER A 234 -14.43 -5.59 11.41
C SER A 234 -15.02 -4.20 11.58
N ILE A 235 -14.50 -3.43 12.54
CA ILE A 235 -14.90 -2.04 12.74
C ILE A 235 -14.20 -1.16 11.71
N SER A 236 -14.91 -0.22 11.08
CA SER A 236 -14.29 0.79 10.23
C SER A 236 -13.45 1.78 11.05
N THR A 237 -12.47 2.42 10.41
CA THR A 237 -11.63 3.42 11.06
C THR A 237 -12.46 4.58 11.63
N GLU A 238 -13.48 5.03 10.90
CA GLU A 238 -14.38 6.10 11.33
C GLU A 238 -15.19 5.69 12.56
N SER A 239 -15.81 4.50 12.53
CA SER A 239 -16.55 3.99 13.70
C SER A 239 -15.65 3.75 14.91
N LEU A 240 -14.40 3.36 14.70
CA LEU A 240 -13.41 3.25 15.79
C LEU A 240 -13.09 4.61 16.39
N LYS A 241 -12.86 5.65 15.54
CA LYS A 241 -12.63 7.03 16.01
C LYS A 241 -13.82 7.58 16.82
N GLU A 242 -15.05 7.38 16.34
CA GLU A 242 -16.27 7.77 17.05
C GLU A 242 -16.39 7.07 18.41
N LYS A 243 -16.06 5.79 18.46
CA LYS A 243 -16.07 5.00 19.68
C LYS A 243 -15.02 5.49 20.68
N LEU A 244 -13.79 5.75 20.20
CA LEU A 244 -12.73 6.34 21.00
C LEU A 244 -13.13 7.70 21.55
N PHE A 245 -13.66 8.58 20.70
CA PHE A 245 -14.17 9.88 21.12
C PHE A 245 -15.25 9.78 22.21
N THR A 246 -16.18 8.85 22.06
CA THR A 246 -17.24 8.60 23.04
C THR A 246 -16.68 8.14 24.39
N ILE A 247 -15.72 7.19 24.37
CA ILE A 247 -15.08 6.67 25.60
C ILE A 247 -14.28 7.78 26.30
N LEU A 248 -13.51 8.56 25.53
CA LEU A 248 -12.66 9.61 26.09
C LEU A 248 -13.47 10.78 26.66
N ASN A 249 -14.55 11.20 25.98
CA ASN A 249 -15.40 12.29 26.45
C ASN A 249 -16.26 11.94 27.68
N ASN A 250 -16.62 10.66 27.82
CA ASN A 250 -17.38 10.19 28.97
C ASN A 250 -16.49 9.99 30.23
N SER A 251 -15.18 10.24 30.11
CA SER A 251 -14.26 10.17 31.24
C SER A 251 -14.24 11.50 32.00
N ASN A 252 -14.53 11.47 33.30
CA ASN A 252 -14.48 12.66 34.18
C ASN A 252 -13.06 13.13 34.53
N GLY A 253 -12.05 12.82 33.69
CA GLY A 253 -10.65 13.22 33.89
C GLY A 253 -9.86 12.42 34.94
N GLU A 254 -10.53 11.60 35.75
CA GLU A 254 -9.89 10.73 36.77
C GLU A 254 -9.54 9.34 36.24
N LYS A 255 -10.14 8.95 35.13
CA LYS A 255 -9.94 7.62 34.52
C LYS A 255 -8.73 7.58 33.60
N LYS A 256 -7.99 6.50 33.66
CA LYS A 256 -6.85 6.20 32.77
C LYS A 256 -7.17 5.01 31.89
N TYR A 257 -6.82 5.11 30.64
CA TYR A 257 -7.09 4.06 29.65
C TYR A 257 -5.83 3.62 28.92
N ALA A 258 -5.84 2.41 28.41
CA ALA A 258 -4.88 1.94 27.43
C ALA A 258 -5.61 1.47 26.17
N PHE A 259 -5.12 1.87 25.03
CA PHE A 259 -5.53 1.34 23.74
C PHE A 259 -4.56 0.24 23.34
N LEU A 260 -5.11 -0.91 22.98
CA LEU A 260 -4.38 -2.10 22.57
C LEU A 260 -4.65 -2.35 21.10
N MET A 261 -3.61 -2.67 20.35
CA MET A 261 -3.73 -3.17 18.99
C MET A 261 -2.94 -4.48 18.90
N THR A 262 -3.63 -5.57 18.60
CA THR A 262 -3.08 -6.94 18.63
C THR A 262 -3.23 -7.60 17.28
N ASP A 263 -2.17 -8.20 16.74
CA ASP A 263 -2.22 -9.05 15.55
C ASP A 263 -1.87 -10.50 15.83
N VAL A 264 -2.23 -11.37 14.91
CA VAL A 264 -1.85 -12.79 14.90
C VAL A 264 -0.74 -12.98 13.87
N SER A 265 0.47 -13.27 14.33
CA SER A 265 1.61 -13.48 13.42
C SER A 265 1.37 -14.65 12.47
N ASN A 266 1.69 -14.41 11.19
CA ASN A 266 1.60 -15.41 10.13
C ASN A 266 0.22 -16.08 10.02
N PHE A 267 -0.85 -15.31 10.29
CA PHE A 267 -2.23 -15.82 10.24
C PHE A 267 -2.61 -16.41 8.88
N HIS A 268 -2.04 -15.89 7.79
CA HIS A 268 -2.21 -16.45 6.45
C HIS A 268 -1.80 -17.93 6.37
N LEU A 269 -0.70 -18.34 7.04
CA LEU A 269 -0.28 -19.74 7.07
C LEU A 269 -1.33 -20.63 7.76
N ILE A 270 -2.03 -20.10 8.76
CA ILE A 270 -3.13 -20.82 9.41
C ILE A 270 -4.25 -21.08 8.41
N ASN A 271 -4.63 -20.07 7.63
CA ASN A 271 -5.64 -20.19 6.59
C ASN A 271 -5.21 -21.15 5.47
N ASP A 272 -3.95 -21.07 5.05
CA ASP A 272 -3.41 -21.87 3.96
C ASP A 272 -3.34 -23.37 4.32
N TYR A 273 -2.93 -23.70 5.55
CA TYR A 273 -2.76 -25.09 5.98
C TYR A 273 -4.02 -25.73 6.57
N TRP A 274 -4.86 -24.96 7.29
CA TRP A 274 -6.01 -25.49 8.04
C TRP A 274 -7.36 -24.93 7.57
N GLY A 275 -7.35 -24.06 6.55
CA GLY A 275 -8.55 -23.49 5.94
C GLY A 275 -9.11 -22.29 6.69
N TYR A 276 -9.91 -21.48 5.96
CA TYR A 276 -10.49 -20.22 6.46
C TYR A 276 -11.49 -20.40 7.59
N GLU A 277 -12.21 -21.51 7.63
CA GLU A 277 -13.13 -21.82 8.73
C GLU A 277 -12.37 -21.95 10.04
N THR A 278 -11.27 -22.71 10.04
CA THR A 278 -10.38 -22.82 11.20
C THR A 278 -9.81 -21.48 11.61
N GLY A 279 -9.30 -20.69 10.65
CA GLY A 279 -8.81 -19.34 10.91
C GLY A 279 -9.88 -18.43 11.51
N THR A 280 -11.09 -18.42 10.95
CA THR A 280 -12.21 -17.64 11.49
C THR A 280 -12.57 -18.06 12.90
N ASN A 281 -12.60 -19.34 13.19
CA ASN A 281 -12.88 -19.87 14.52
C ASN A 281 -11.80 -19.46 15.55
N ILE A 282 -10.53 -19.44 15.13
CA ILE A 282 -9.41 -18.96 15.95
C ILE A 282 -9.55 -17.46 16.23
N LEU A 283 -9.86 -16.63 15.20
CA LEU A 283 -10.06 -15.20 15.41
C LEU A 283 -11.22 -14.92 16.37
N ASN A 284 -12.33 -15.63 16.24
CA ASN A 284 -13.46 -15.51 17.15
C ASN A 284 -13.10 -15.94 18.58
N PHE A 285 -12.28 -16.99 18.72
CA PHE A 285 -11.78 -17.42 20.02
C PHE A 285 -10.92 -16.34 20.68
N ILE A 286 -9.98 -15.76 19.92
CA ILE A 286 -9.10 -14.66 20.40
C ILE A 286 -9.94 -13.45 20.80
N LEU A 287 -10.89 -13.02 19.95
CA LEU A 287 -11.78 -11.89 20.24
C LEU A 287 -12.52 -12.09 21.56
N LYS A 288 -13.11 -13.28 21.76
CA LYS A 288 -13.81 -13.64 23.00
C LYS A 288 -12.88 -13.61 24.23
N LYS A 289 -11.61 -14.01 24.07
CA LYS A 289 -10.62 -13.91 25.17
C LYS A 289 -10.28 -12.48 25.51
N MET A 290 -10.17 -11.61 24.48
CA MET A 290 -9.94 -10.17 24.68
C MET A 290 -11.17 -9.48 25.32
N GLU A 291 -12.40 -9.90 25.01
CA GLU A 291 -13.62 -9.43 25.68
C GLU A 291 -13.63 -9.77 27.17
N LEU A 292 -13.15 -10.96 27.51
CA LEU A 292 -13.08 -11.44 28.91
C LEU A 292 -11.88 -10.87 29.68
N PHE A 293 -10.97 -10.14 29.01
CA PHE A 293 -9.86 -9.52 29.70
C PHE A 293 -10.38 -8.46 30.70
N PRO A 294 -9.91 -8.45 31.95
CA PRO A 294 -10.44 -7.58 32.97
C PRO A 294 -10.39 -6.10 32.59
N GLN A 295 -11.50 -5.39 32.88
CA GLN A 295 -11.64 -3.95 32.63
C GLN A 295 -11.64 -3.55 31.13
N THR A 296 -11.91 -4.50 30.23
CA THR A 296 -12.15 -4.20 28.83
C THR A 296 -13.45 -3.40 28.69
N LEU A 297 -13.35 -2.21 28.11
CA LEU A 297 -14.49 -1.34 27.83
C LEU A 297 -15.00 -1.55 26.41
N PHE A 298 -14.09 -1.87 25.51
CA PHE A 298 -14.37 -2.06 24.10
C PHE A 298 -13.34 -3.01 23.51
N VAL A 299 -13.78 -3.90 22.65
CA VAL A 299 -12.92 -4.71 21.79
C VAL A 299 -13.63 -4.98 20.49
N ASN A 300 -12.88 -4.98 19.38
CA ASN A 300 -13.40 -5.38 18.10
C ASN A 300 -12.25 -5.85 17.19
N ARG A 301 -12.60 -6.58 16.15
CA ARG A 301 -11.72 -6.84 15.02
C ARG A 301 -11.62 -5.56 14.18
N TYR A 302 -10.40 -5.16 13.85
CA TYR A 302 -10.16 -3.93 13.08
C TYR A 302 -9.97 -4.25 11.60
N HIS A 303 -8.97 -5.06 11.25
CA HIS A 303 -8.72 -5.54 9.90
C HIS A 303 -8.18 -6.96 9.96
N SER A 304 -8.54 -7.80 8.98
CA SER A 304 -7.98 -9.15 8.81
C SER A 304 -7.79 -9.90 10.15
N ASP A 305 -6.58 -9.97 10.65
CA ASP A 305 -6.14 -10.62 11.90
C ASP A 305 -5.75 -9.61 13.00
N ILE A 306 -6.13 -8.32 12.83
CA ILE A 306 -5.84 -7.25 13.78
C ILE A 306 -7.07 -6.96 14.65
N PHE A 307 -6.86 -6.93 15.96
CA PHE A 307 -7.84 -6.58 16.98
C PHE A 307 -7.47 -5.28 17.65
N VAL A 308 -8.48 -4.51 18.06
CA VAL A 308 -8.34 -3.31 18.86
C VAL A 308 -9.15 -3.43 20.14
N ALA A 309 -8.60 -2.95 21.24
CA ALA A 309 -9.30 -2.91 22.51
C ALA A 309 -8.98 -1.64 23.30
N VAL A 310 -9.94 -1.18 24.12
CA VAL A 310 -9.74 -0.15 25.13
C VAL A 310 -9.97 -0.79 26.48
N ILE A 311 -9.02 -0.65 27.38
CA ILE A 311 -9.09 -1.13 28.75
C ILE A 311 -8.99 0.02 29.76
N ASP A 312 -9.75 -0.05 30.85
CA ASP A 312 -9.62 0.87 31.98
C ASP A 312 -8.44 0.42 32.85
N ILE A 313 -7.47 1.30 33.03
CA ILE A 313 -6.25 1.03 33.81
C ILE A 313 -6.17 1.92 35.05
N THR A 314 -7.28 2.53 35.46
CA THR A 314 -7.35 3.41 36.61
C THR A 314 -6.86 2.70 37.87
N GLY A 315 -5.89 3.27 38.56
CA GLY A 315 -5.28 2.70 39.78
C GLY A 315 -4.24 1.59 39.50
N ALA A 316 -3.93 1.26 38.24
CA ALA A 316 -2.92 0.28 37.89
C ALA A 316 -1.64 0.94 37.36
N GLU A 317 -0.48 0.38 37.70
CA GLU A 317 0.80 0.79 37.10
C GLU A 317 0.97 0.19 35.69
N HIS A 318 1.59 0.94 34.77
CA HIS A 318 1.83 0.51 33.37
C HIS A 318 2.59 -0.82 33.30
N THR A 319 3.58 -1.05 34.17
CA THR A 319 4.33 -2.30 34.29
C THR A 319 3.46 -3.50 34.63
N ALA A 320 2.52 -3.32 35.55
CA ALA A 320 1.56 -4.37 35.93
C ALA A 320 0.56 -4.66 34.80
N VAL A 321 0.07 -3.61 34.11
CA VAL A 321 -0.81 -3.73 32.93
C VAL A 321 -0.10 -4.50 31.82
N LYS A 322 1.11 -4.13 31.46
CA LYS A 322 1.92 -4.82 30.46
C LYS A 322 2.14 -6.29 30.79
N LYS A 323 2.48 -6.62 32.05
CA LYS A 323 2.66 -7.98 32.52
C LYS A 323 1.39 -8.81 32.32
N ARG A 324 0.23 -8.27 32.73
CA ARG A 324 -1.07 -8.94 32.54
C ARG A 324 -1.40 -9.21 31.08
N ILE A 325 -1.09 -8.28 30.18
CA ILE A 325 -1.30 -8.45 28.73
C ILE A 325 -0.38 -9.57 28.19
N ILE A 326 0.89 -9.60 28.59
CA ILE A 326 1.84 -10.66 28.21
C ILE A 326 1.32 -12.03 28.68
N GLU A 327 0.86 -12.13 29.91
CA GLU A 327 0.31 -13.36 30.48
C GLU A 327 -0.96 -13.80 29.75
N SER A 328 -1.86 -12.87 29.46
CA SER A 328 -3.08 -13.09 28.69
C SER A 328 -2.80 -13.61 27.28
N ASN A 329 -1.87 -12.97 26.55
CA ASN A 329 -1.46 -13.39 25.22
C ASN A 329 -0.87 -14.81 25.23
N LYS A 330 0.01 -15.12 26.19
CA LYS A 330 0.59 -16.46 26.36
C LYS A 330 -0.48 -17.50 26.65
N GLN A 331 -1.42 -17.20 27.54
CA GLN A 331 -2.49 -18.10 27.90
C GLN A 331 -3.44 -18.34 26.72
N THR A 332 -3.84 -17.26 26.01
CA THR A 332 -4.68 -17.36 24.80
C THR A 332 -4.00 -18.18 23.71
N THR A 333 -2.70 -17.96 23.47
CA THR A 333 -1.90 -18.75 22.52
C THR A 333 -1.92 -20.24 22.91
N LYS A 334 -1.65 -20.55 24.17
CA LYS A 334 -1.66 -21.93 24.66
C LYS A 334 -3.02 -22.62 24.48
N GLU A 335 -4.10 -21.91 24.76
CA GLU A 335 -5.46 -22.44 24.63
C GLU A 335 -5.86 -22.63 23.15
N VAL A 336 -5.46 -21.72 22.23
CA VAL A 336 -5.68 -21.91 20.81
C VAL A 336 -4.93 -23.15 20.31
N LEU A 337 -3.65 -23.28 20.65
CA LEU A 337 -2.84 -24.45 20.25
C LEU A 337 -3.37 -25.78 20.82
N ALA A 338 -4.09 -25.75 21.96
CA ALA A 338 -4.74 -26.93 22.52
C ALA A 338 -6.10 -27.23 21.88
N ALA A 339 -6.83 -26.21 21.40
CA ALA A 339 -8.18 -26.35 20.89
C ALA A 339 -8.26 -26.56 19.37
N TYR A 340 -7.24 -26.15 18.65
CA TYR A 340 -7.21 -26.16 17.18
C TYR A 340 -5.99 -26.94 16.67
N PRO A 341 -6.05 -27.53 15.46
CA PRO A 341 -4.95 -28.35 14.90
C PRO A 341 -3.81 -27.49 14.35
N VAL A 342 -3.49 -26.37 14.97
CA VAL A 342 -2.43 -25.45 14.54
C VAL A 342 -1.18 -25.68 15.36
N ASN A 343 -0.01 -25.65 14.71
CA ASN A 343 1.28 -25.91 15.34
C ASN A 343 1.99 -24.63 15.82
N TYR A 344 1.55 -23.48 15.34
CA TYR A 344 2.16 -22.19 15.66
C TYR A 344 1.11 -21.08 15.69
N LEU A 345 1.18 -20.26 16.73
CA LEU A 345 0.43 -19.01 16.83
C LEU A 345 1.21 -18.05 17.75
N SER A 346 1.27 -16.78 17.38
CA SER A 346 1.86 -15.73 18.20
C SER A 346 0.98 -14.48 18.13
N LEU A 347 0.68 -13.91 19.30
CA LEU A 347 -0.05 -12.65 19.43
C LEU A 347 0.95 -11.51 19.70
N ASN A 348 0.89 -10.45 18.90
CA ASN A 348 1.72 -9.27 19.07
C ASN A 348 0.85 -8.08 19.39
N THR A 349 1.09 -7.47 20.56
CA THR A 349 0.27 -6.37 21.07
C THR A 349 1.08 -5.10 21.24
N GLY A 350 0.63 -4.04 20.55
CA GLY A 350 1.04 -2.68 20.81
C GLY A 350 0.15 -2.05 21.89
N ILE A 351 0.74 -1.38 22.85
CA ILE A 351 0.05 -0.66 23.92
C ILE A 351 0.31 0.83 23.80
N TYR A 352 -0.76 1.62 23.76
CA TYR A 352 -0.72 3.06 23.87
C TYR A 352 -1.48 3.52 25.10
N TYR A 353 -0.79 4.13 26.07
CA TYR A 353 -1.40 4.66 27.28
C TYR A 353 -1.97 6.05 27.00
N LEU A 354 -3.27 6.23 27.25
CA LEU A 354 -4.00 7.46 26.99
C LEU A 354 -3.86 8.40 28.21
N GLU A 355 -2.78 9.17 28.22
CA GLU A 355 -2.51 10.17 29.25
C GLU A 355 -3.24 11.48 28.98
N ASN A 356 -3.50 11.79 27.71
CA ASN A 356 -4.22 12.99 27.27
C ASN A 356 -5.53 12.60 26.59
N MET A 357 -6.66 12.98 27.18
CA MET A 357 -8.00 12.67 26.68
C MET A 357 -8.41 13.50 25.45
N LYS A 358 -7.63 14.51 25.06
CA LYS A 358 -7.89 15.37 23.89
C LYS A 358 -7.13 14.93 22.63
N ILE A 359 -6.48 13.77 22.67
CA ILE A 359 -5.70 13.27 21.54
C ILE A 359 -6.63 12.80 20.41
N PRO A 360 -6.33 13.12 19.13
CA PRO A 360 -7.11 12.63 18.00
C PRO A 360 -7.09 11.10 17.90
N GLY A 361 -8.23 10.49 17.56
CA GLY A 361 -8.33 9.04 17.40
C GLY A 361 -7.37 8.46 16.35
N GLU A 362 -7.04 9.23 15.31
CA GLU A 362 -6.04 8.87 14.30
C GLU A 362 -4.64 8.69 14.89
N GLU A 363 -4.27 9.58 15.80
CA GLU A 363 -2.97 9.52 16.46
C GLU A 363 -2.90 8.31 17.41
N ILE A 364 -3.99 7.99 18.11
CA ILE A 364 -4.09 6.79 18.96
C ILE A 364 -3.88 5.53 18.13
N ILE A 365 -4.58 5.43 17.01
CA ILE A 365 -4.49 4.28 16.09
C ILE A 365 -3.06 4.17 15.50
N SER A 366 -2.50 5.29 15.04
CA SER A 366 -1.16 5.35 14.46
C SER A 366 -0.08 4.93 15.46
N HIS A 367 -0.08 5.50 16.67
CA HIS A 367 0.90 5.17 17.71
C HIS A 367 0.83 3.70 18.14
N SER A 368 -0.40 3.18 18.27
CA SER A 368 -0.61 1.77 18.64
C SER A 368 -0.15 0.81 17.53
N ASN A 369 -0.34 1.18 16.28
CA ASN A 369 0.13 0.40 15.14
C ASN A 369 1.67 0.34 15.06
N ILE A 370 2.35 1.46 15.30
CA ILE A 370 3.82 1.51 15.36
C ILE A 370 4.35 0.48 16.36
N VAL A 371 3.81 0.46 17.57
CA VAL A 371 4.31 -0.46 18.61
C VAL A 371 3.80 -1.88 18.44
N ARG A 372 2.66 -2.10 17.78
CA ARG A 372 2.22 -3.43 17.35
C ARG A 372 3.24 -4.07 16.39
N ILE A 373 3.72 -3.31 15.41
CA ILE A 373 4.75 -3.78 14.48
C ILE A 373 6.05 -4.08 15.24
N LYS A 374 6.49 -3.19 16.12
CA LYS A 374 7.70 -3.38 16.93
C LYS A 374 7.56 -4.55 17.95
N ALA A 375 6.33 -4.94 18.31
CA ALA A 375 6.09 -6.07 19.20
C ALA A 375 6.50 -7.40 18.57
N LYS A 376 6.50 -7.52 17.24
CA LYS A 376 6.95 -8.73 16.51
C LYS A 376 8.41 -9.08 16.78
N ASP A 377 9.24 -8.07 17.01
CA ASP A 377 10.67 -8.23 17.30
C ASP A 377 10.96 -8.47 18.79
N LYS A 378 9.93 -8.42 19.65
CA LYS A 378 10.06 -8.65 21.09
C LYS A 378 9.75 -10.09 21.45
N LEU A 379 10.61 -10.73 22.22
CA LEU A 379 10.41 -12.09 22.73
C LEU A 379 9.09 -12.27 23.50
N CYS A 380 8.58 -11.21 24.10
CA CYS A 380 7.31 -11.25 24.83
C CYS A 380 6.08 -10.94 23.95
N GLY A 381 6.27 -10.56 22.68
CA GLY A 381 5.19 -10.15 21.76
C GLY A 381 4.41 -8.92 22.21
N VAL A 382 4.96 -8.07 23.10
CA VAL A 382 4.28 -6.87 23.60
C VAL A 382 5.24 -5.69 23.61
N CYS A 383 4.82 -4.57 23.03
CA CYS A 383 5.55 -3.31 23.01
C CYS A 383 4.63 -2.16 23.41
N GLU A 384 5.13 -1.22 24.19
CA GLU A 384 4.42 -0.01 24.59
C GLU A 384 4.98 1.22 23.89
N TYR A 385 4.12 2.21 23.59
CA TYR A 385 4.54 3.47 22.99
C TYR A 385 5.16 4.34 24.07
N THR A 386 6.46 4.58 23.92
CA THR A 386 7.23 5.39 24.88
C THR A 386 7.75 6.65 24.20
N ARG A 387 8.22 7.60 25.00
CA ARG A 387 8.85 8.82 24.50
C ARG A 387 10.06 8.54 23.60
N GLU A 388 10.83 7.50 23.91
CA GLU A 388 11.99 7.08 23.11
C GLU A 388 11.54 6.60 21.71
N ILE A 389 10.45 5.85 21.63
CA ILE A 389 9.87 5.41 20.36
C ILE A 389 9.33 6.61 19.57
N ALA A 390 8.64 7.53 20.23
CA ALA A 390 8.14 8.76 19.59
C ALA A 390 9.29 9.58 18.97
N LEU A 391 10.37 9.78 19.71
CA LEU A 391 11.55 10.50 19.23
C LEU A 391 12.26 9.77 18.08
N ALA A 392 12.33 8.43 18.13
CA ALA A 392 12.91 7.62 17.07
C ALA A 392 12.09 7.72 15.77
N GLU A 393 10.75 7.66 15.86
CA GLU A 393 9.86 7.80 14.69
C GLU A 393 9.90 9.22 14.11
N GLN A 394 9.94 10.24 14.97
CA GLN A 394 10.11 11.62 14.49
C GLN A 394 11.45 11.80 13.77
N LYS A 395 12.53 11.26 14.32
CA LYS A 395 13.86 11.29 13.70
C LYS A 395 13.88 10.53 12.38
N ARG A 396 13.20 9.39 12.33
CA ARG A 396 13.05 8.58 11.11
C ARG A 396 12.34 9.39 10.01
N ALA A 397 11.19 9.99 10.33
CA ALA A 397 10.43 10.82 9.41
C ALA A 397 11.25 12.04 8.92
N ASP A 398 11.95 12.73 9.83
CA ASP A 398 12.83 13.87 9.48
C ASP A 398 13.98 13.42 8.57
N THR A 399 14.59 12.27 8.84
CA THR A 399 15.67 11.71 8.01
C THR A 399 15.18 11.47 6.58
N ILE A 400 14.05 10.76 6.42
CA ILE A 400 13.48 10.44 5.10
C ILE A 400 13.09 11.71 4.35
N HIS A 401 12.40 12.62 5.03
CA HIS A 401 11.91 13.86 4.40
C HIS A 401 13.05 14.76 3.93
N SER A 402 14.11 14.89 4.72
CA SER A 402 15.19 15.84 4.43
C SER A 402 16.34 15.25 3.60
N PHE A 403 16.39 13.94 3.40
CA PHE A 403 17.53 13.27 2.76
C PHE A 403 17.84 13.77 1.35
N LYS A 404 16.83 13.80 0.46
CA LYS A 404 17.03 14.21 -0.95
C LYS A 404 17.52 15.65 -1.07
N GLU A 405 16.95 16.53 -0.25
CA GLU A 405 17.35 17.94 -0.20
C GLU A 405 18.76 18.12 0.35
N ALA A 406 19.10 17.40 1.42
CA ALA A 406 20.42 17.40 2.05
C ALA A 406 21.51 16.89 1.11
N LEU A 407 21.20 15.85 0.31
CA LEU A 407 22.14 15.34 -0.69
C LEU A 407 22.41 16.40 -1.76
N GLY A 408 21.39 17.09 -2.27
CA GLY A 408 21.52 18.19 -3.22
C GLY A 408 22.27 19.40 -2.66
N LYS A 409 22.09 19.71 -1.37
CA LYS A 409 22.77 20.81 -0.67
C LYS A 409 24.19 20.45 -0.20
N LYS A 410 24.68 19.23 -0.46
CA LYS A 410 25.99 18.73 -0.03
C LYS A 410 26.18 18.76 1.49
N GLU A 411 25.12 18.49 2.24
CA GLU A 411 25.17 18.43 3.70
C GLU A 411 25.93 17.17 4.20
N PHE A 412 26.15 16.17 3.33
CA PHE A 412 26.96 15.00 3.65
C PHE A 412 28.43 15.29 3.40
N GLN A 413 29.23 15.12 4.45
CA GLN A 413 30.65 15.39 4.45
C GLN A 413 31.43 14.10 4.67
N ILE A 414 32.55 13.94 3.98
CA ILE A 414 33.48 12.83 4.19
C ILE A 414 34.58 13.22 5.16
N TYR A 415 34.82 12.35 6.14
CA TYR A 415 35.89 12.45 7.12
C TYR A 415 36.91 11.34 6.89
N PHE A 416 38.17 11.60 7.11
CA PHE A 416 39.24 10.67 6.89
C PHE A 416 39.79 10.17 8.23
N GLN A 417 39.59 8.90 8.53
CA GLN A 417 40.22 8.26 9.69
C GLN A 417 41.54 7.64 9.29
N PRO A 418 42.72 8.17 9.75
CA PRO A 418 44.00 7.67 9.33
C PRO A 418 44.31 6.29 9.93
N LYS A 419 44.84 5.40 9.10
CA LYS A 419 45.36 4.09 9.50
C LYS A 419 46.89 4.16 9.49
N ILE A 420 47.53 3.97 10.67
CA ILE A 420 48.97 4.09 10.86
C ILE A 420 49.62 2.73 10.73
N SER A 421 50.70 2.65 9.94
CA SER A 421 51.54 1.45 9.85
C SER A 421 52.34 1.25 11.14
N GLY A 422 52.14 0.14 11.82
CA GLY A 422 52.86 -0.19 13.06
C GLY A 422 54.40 -0.27 12.89
N ARG A 423 54.85 -0.67 11.69
CA ARG A 423 56.33 -0.71 11.40
C ARG A 423 56.91 0.65 11.05
N LYS A 424 56.18 1.49 10.31
CA LYS A 424 56.71 2.74 9.75
C LYS A 424 56.29 3.97 10.55
N GLN A 425 55.39 3.85 11.51
CA GLN A 425 54.83 4.95 12.31
C GLN A 425 54.35 6.13 11.42
N LYS A 426 53.84 5.80 10.22
CA LYS A 426 53.35 6.77 9.22
C LYS A 426 51.97 6.37 8.76
N ILE A 427 51.20 7.34 8.32
CA ILE A 427 49.89 7.10 7.71
C ILE A 427 50.07 6.23 6.47
N ALA A 428 49.47 5.05 6.48
CA ALA A 428 49.50 4.07 5.40
C ALA A 428 48.24 4.17 4.49
N SER A 429 47.11 4.45 5.05
CA SER A 429 45.81 4.58 4.37
C SER A 429 44.86 5.40 5.22
N ALA A 430 43.69 5.70 4.71
CA ALA A 430 42.61 6.29 5.49
C ALA A 430 41.27 5.59 5.20
N GLU A 431 40.41 5.53 6.21
CA GLU A 431 39.04 5.10 6.05
C GLU A 431 38.12 6.32 5.90
N ILE A 432 37.21 6.27 4.94
CA ILE A 432 36.22 7.33 4.72
C ILE A 432 35.02 7.04 5.57
N LEU A 433 34.65 8.03 6.38
CA LEU A 433 33.49 8.01 7.25
C LEU A 433 32.57 9.19 6.91
N VAL A 434 31.33 8.91 6.56
CA VAL A 434 30.35 9.95 6.26
C VAL A 434 29.84 10.60 7.56
N ARG A 435 29.56 11.90 7.48
CA ARG A 435 28.88 12.69 8.52
C ARG A 435 27.81 13.55 7.85
N TRP A 436 26.66 13.71 8.50
CA TRP A 436 25.62 14.59 8.00
C TRP A 436 25.63 15.90 8.78
N GLN A 437 26.12 16.96 8.16
CA GLN A 437 26.11 18.32 8.70
C GLN A 437 24.77 18.96 8.40
N ARG A 438 23.85 18.94 9.35
CA ARG A 438 22.51 19.50 9.22
C ARG A 438 22.56 21.03 9.14
N ALA A 439 21.59 21.64 8.44
CA ALA A 439 21.48 23.10 8.30
C ALA A 439 21.35 23.84 9.65
N ASN A 440 20.84 23.18 10.69
CA ASN A 440 20.74 23.71 12.05
C ASN A 440 22.06 23.64 12.85
N GLY A 441 23.17 23.27 12.23
CA GLY A 441 24.48 23.17 12.83
C GLY A 441 24.78 21.83 13.52
N ASN A 442 23.82 20.93 13.63
CA ASN A 442 24.01 19.63 14.24
C ASN A 442 24.78 18.69 13.32
N LEU A 443 25.76 17.97 13.86
CA LEU A 443 26.49 16.92 13.16
C LEU A 443 25.90 15.56 13.53
N TRP A 444 25.34 14.88 12.55
CA TRP A 444 24.80 13.53 12.71
C TRP A 444 25.82 12.48 12.31
N PHE A 445 25.95 11.45 13.18
CA PHE A 445 26.81 10.31 12.96
C PHE A 445 26.09 9.18 12.24
N PRO A 446 26.82 8.29 11.55
CA PRO A 446 26.29 7.20 10.73
C PRO A 446 25.19 6.38 11.41
N ASP A 447 25.42 5.97 12.66
CA ASP A 447 24.46 5.16 13.43
C ASP A 447 23.07 5.80 13.58
N SER A 448 22.98 7.10 13.36
CA SER A 448 21.74 7.84 13.52
C SER A 448 20.88 7.91 12.27
N PHE A 449 21.44 7.68 11.07
CA PHE A 449 20.72 7.80 9.80
C PHE A 449 20.95 6.64 8.82
N LEU A 450 22.09 5.96 8.85
CA LEU A 450 22.37 4.85 7.91
C LEU A 450 21.33 3.72 8.01
N PRO A 451 20.92 3.24 9.21
CA PRO A 451 19.92 2.19 9.30
C PRO A 451 18.60 2.58 8.65
N ILE A 452 18.21 3.86 8.77
CA ILE A 452 16.97 4.39 8.17
C ILE A 452 17.09 4.41 6.64
N LEU A 453 18.24 4.86 6.11
CA LEU A 453 18.49 4.89 4.66
C LEU A 453 18.65 3.49 4.06
N GLU A 454 19.18 2.52 4.82
CA GLU A 454 19.24 1.11 4.41
C GLU A 454 17.84 0.48 4.34
N GLU A 455 16.99 0.79 5.30
CA GLU A 455 15.59 0.32 5.34
C GLU A 455 14.77 0.87 4.17
N THR A 456 14.97 2.15 3.83
CA THR A 456 14.25 2.82 2.74
C THR A 456 14.89 2.63 1.35
N GLY A 457 16.09 2.04 1.28
CA GLY A 457 16.85 1.88 0.02
C GLY A 457 17.60 3.14 -0.43
N GLU A 458 17.43 4.27 0.24
CA GLU A 458 18.09 5.54 -0.09
C GLU A 458 19.62 5.52 0.17
N ILE A 459 20.11 4.48 0.86
CA ILE A 459 21.54 4.30 1.14
C ILE A 459 22.39 4.24 -0.13
N GLU A 460 21.85 3.72 -1.24
CA GLU A 460 22.58 3.64 -2.50
C GLU A 460 22.95 5.03 -3.04
N ALA A 461 22.03 5.97 -2.98
CA ALA A 461 22.26 7.35 -3.41
C ALA A 461 23.35 8.01 -2.55
N LEU A 462 23.34 7.74 -1.25
CA LEU A 462 24.37 8.24 -0.34
C LEU A 462 25.75 7.62 -0.64
N ASP A 463 25.81 6.31 -0.84
CA ASP A 463 27.06 5.60 -1.13
C ASP A 463 27.69 6.12 -2.43
N TYR A 464 26.89 6.28 -3.50
CA TYR A 464 27.40 6.89 -4.75
C TYR A 464 27.92 8.30 -4.54
N TYR A 465 27.23 9.14 -3.77
CA TYR A 465 27.69 10.48 -3.44
C TYR A 465 29.02 10.46 -2.69
N VAL A 466 29.18 9.56 -1.71
CA VAL A 466 30.42 9.39 -0.94
C VAL A 466 31.56 8.93 -1.84
N TYR A 467 31.30 7.96 -2.74
CA TYR A 467 32.32 7.47 -3.69
C TYR A 467 32.77 8.58 -4.64
N GLU A 468 31.83 9.29 -5.25
CA GLU A 468 32.13 10.40 -6.15
C GLU A 468 32.96 11.48 -5.44
N THR A 469 32.57 11.86 -4.23
CA THR A 469 33.30 12.84 -3.43
C THR A 469 34.71 12.37 -3.08
N ALA A 470 34.88 11.09 -2.76
CA ALA A 470 36.19 10.49 -2.46
C ALA A 470 37.09 10.44 -3.67
N PHE A 471 36.57 10.07 -4.85
CA PHE A 471 37.35 10.04 -6.08
C PHE A 471 37.73 11.43 -6.56
N GLN A 472 36.81 12.41 -6.44
CA GLN A 472 37.14 13.81 -6.73
C GLN A 472 38.27 14.32 -5.84
N TRP A 473 38.25 13.99 -4.54
CA TRP A 473 39.33 14.35 -3.63
C TRP A 473 40.69 13.70 -4.04
N LEU A 474 40.68 12.46 -4.51
CA LEU A 474 41.89 11.80 -5.02
C LEU A 474 42.39 12.46 -6.31
N ALA A 475 41.48 12.83 -7.24
CA ALA A 475 41.79 13.54 -8.47
C ALA A 475 42.43 14.89 -8.18
N ASP A 476 41.86 15.70 -7.29
CA ASP A 476 42.40 17.00 -6.88
C ASP A 476 43.81 16.89 -6.26
N ARG A 477 44.04 15.83 -5.46
CA ARG A 477 45.41 15.57 -4.91
C ARG A 477 46.40 15.22 -5.99
N ARG A 478 45.99 14.41 -6.97
CA ARG A 478 46.83 14.03 -8.11
C ARG A 478 47.22 15.25 -8.94
N GLU A 479 46.27 16.12 -9.25
CA GLU A 479 46.52 17.36 -9.98
C GLU A 479 47.48 18.30 -9.26
N LYS A 480 47.39 18.35 -7.92
CA LYS A 480 48.30 19.13 -7.06
C LYS A 480 49.65 18.45 -6.83
N GLY A 481 49.93 17.32 -7.48
CA GLY A 481 51.19 16.58 -7.30
C GLY A 481 51.41 15.99 -5.88
N LEU A 482 50.32 15.89 -5.10
CA LEU A 482 50.38 15.38 -3.73
C LEU A 482 50.36 13.85 -3.73
N LYS A 483 51.03 13.26 -2.74
CA LYS A 483 51.05 11.81 -2.58
C LYS A 483 49.62 11.27 -2.38
N LEU A 484 49.22 10.29 -3.21
CA LEU A 484 47.95 9.58 -3.06
C LEU A 484 48.06 8.60 -1.88
N LEU A 485 46.96 8.52 -1.13
CA LEU A 485 46.78 7.56 -0.04
C LEU A 485 45.74 6.53 -0.43
N PRO A 486 45.94 5.24 -0.17
CA PRO A 486 44.87 4.26 -0.29
C PRO A 486 43.69 4.64 0.62
N LEU A 487 42.50 4.61 0.08
CA LEU A 487 41.24 4.88 0.80
C LEU A 487 40.44 3.60 0.92
N SER A 488 39.83 3.36 2.08
CA SER A 488 38.80 2.34 2.28
C SER A 488 37.45 3.00 2.37
N LEU A 489 36.50 2.48 1.61
CA LEU A 489 35.13 2.91 1.56
C LEU A 489 34.23 1.81 2.13
N ASN A 490 33.26 2.19 2.94
CA ASN A 490 32.23 1.27 3.40
C ASN A 490 31.19 1.10 2.29
N VAL A 491 30.71 -0.13 2.11
CA VAL A 491 29.71 -0.49 1.10
C VAL A 491 28.54 -1.13 1.83
N SER A 492 27.34 -0.57 1.67
CA SER A 492 26.16 -1.17 2.27
C SER A 492 25.88 -2.56 1.67
N PRO A 493 25.45 -3.55 2.49
CA PRO A 493 25.01 -4.85 2.02
C PRO A 493 23.87 -4.79 1.00
N VAL A 494 23.14 -3.67 0.92
CA VAL A 494 22.07 -3.43 -0.05
C VAL A 494 22.57 -3.56 -1.48
N HIS A 495 23.80 -3.11 -1.78
CA HIS A 495 24.41 -3.24 -3.10
C HIS A 495 24.63 -4.68 -3.57
N PHE A 496 24.80 -5.61 -2.65
CA PHE A 496 25.01 -7.04 -2.95
C PHE A 496 23.70 -7.83 -3.02
N ARG A 497 22.58 -7.21 -2.68
CA ARG A 497 21.25 -7.80 -2.79
C ARG A 497 20.69 -7.71 -4.23
N LYS A 498 21.23 -6.81 -5.04
CA LYS A 498 20.90 -6.68 -6.47
C LYS A 498 21.86 -7.57 -7.27
N SER A 499 21.32 -8.57 -7.98
CA SER A 499 22.10 -9.54 -8.75
C SER A 499 22.91 -8.87 -9.86
N THR A 500 24.08 -9.46 -10.15
CA THR A 500 24.95 -9.48 -11.36
C THR A 500 25.03 -8.26 -12.30
N HIS A 501 24.06 -7.35 -12.37
CA HIS A 501 24.19 -6.12 -13.17
C HIS A 501 25.00 -5.01 -12.48
N SER A 502 25.26 -5.11 -11.18
CA SER A 502 26.09 -4.16 -10.44
C SER A 502 27.59 -4.25 -10.78
N GLN A 503 28.07 -5.38 -11.33
CA GLN A 503 29.46 -5.52 -11.79
C GLN A 503 29.85 -4.55 -12.91
N LYS A 504 28.87 -4.06 -13.70
CA LYS A 504 29.15 -3.06 -14.76
C LYS A 504 29.25 -1.62 -14.26
N ARG A 505 28.86 -1.32 -13.02
CA ARG A 505 28.85 0.05 -12.46
C ARG A 505 30.12 0.42 -11.67
N PHE A 506 30.94 -0.55 -11.34
CA PHE A 506 32.23 -0.32 -10.67
C PHE A 506 33.45 -0.30 -11.61
N HIS A 507 33.24 -0.19 -12.92
CA HIS A 507 34.34 0.13 -13.83
C HIS A 507 34.63 1.63 -13.74
N ILE A 508 35.53 1.97 -12.84
CA ILE A 508 36.17 3.27 -12.68
C ILE A 508 37.56 3.19 -13.30
#